data_04808bee2ccefa9fbbc6e4714cb8f6be
#
_entry.id   04808bee2ccefa9fbbc6e4714cb8f6be
#
_cell.length_a   1.000
_cell.length_b   1.000
_cell.length_c   1.000
_cell.angle_alpha   90.00
_cell.angle_beta   90.00
_cell.angle_gamma   90.00
#
_symmetry.space_group_name_H-M   'P 1'
#
loop_
_entity.id
_entity.type
_entity.pdbx_description
1 polymer ?
#
loop_
_entity_poly.entity_id
_entity_poly.type
_entity_poly.pdbx_seq_one_letter_code
_entity_poly.pdbx_strand_id
1 'polypeptide(L)'
;MSSTFTNKLFSLYTRLRYPSVPPELRYFYRDTYICKLAQLKHVLKDYTYKKQYKDISFNGEFGPELQFVLPFAYWHHQNGTLKSTRSAKFTREFYFFSDNHVEEFDTRTNEGNYNFEVPRILYSQDYDMNKWLAVPLKKQYQNDVYVFEKPILILANRYNMEWGGPPISYFDIPTLDYMISNLKNDFTIIYNRPRPENITEDNSETYDLGEFEWLEEKHPEVLFMQKLYEENLGKANNFNHLQLMVYANATHFVSIHGGTSVLASYFEGINIILSKQGPEHHFNCYNILYPKLSGATILHAKNNEEVRHYIQKYYMVSPGR
;
A
#
# COMPACT_ATOMS: atom_id res chain seq x y z
N MET A 1 -1.75 -15.39 -22.28
CA MET A 1 -1.29 -16.60 -21.56
C MET A 1 0.12 -16.91 -21.99
N SER A 2 1.07 -17.02 -21.06
CA SER A 2 2.39 -17.60 -21.33
C SER A 2 2.19 -19.07 -21.65
N SER A 3 2.85 -19.60 -22.68
CA SER A 3 2.70 -21.04 -23.01
C SER A 3 3.21 -21.89 -21.85
N THR A 4 2.63 -23.06 -21.64
CA THR A 4 3.08 -24.02 -20.61
C THR A 4 4.58 -24.33 -20.75
N PHE A 5 5.10 -24.28 -21.97
CA PHE A 5 6.53 -24.44 -22.28
C PHE A 5 7.38 -23.31 -21.72
N THR A 6 6.99 -22.05 -21.93
CA THR A 6 7.71 -20.85 -21.41
C THR A 6 7.78 -20.89 -19.88
N ASN A 7 6.67 -21.24 -19.22
CA ASN A 7 6.64 -21.37 -17.76
C ASN A 7 7.60 -22.45 -17.25
N LYS A 8 7.64 -23.62 -17.91
CA LYS A 8 8.57 -24.70 -17.56
C LYS A 8 10.02 -24.30 -17.76
N LEU A 9 10.33 -23.62 -18.86
CA LEU A 9 11.68 -23.15 -19.17
C LEU A 9 12.17 -22.15 -18.10
N PHE A 10 11.37 -21.13 -17.80
CA PHE A 10 11.76 -20.15 -16.77
C PHE A 10 11.74 -20.74 -15.36
N SER A 11 10.89 -21.72 -15.06
CA SER A 11 10.96 -22.44 -13.78
C SER A 11 12.26 -23.23 -13.62
N LEU A 12 12.72 -23.88 -14.70
CA LEU A 12 14.02 -24.55 -14.68
C LEU A 12 15.16 -23.55 -14.54
N TYR A 13 15.15 -22.47 -15.31
CA TYR A 13 16.14 -21.41 -15.23
C TYR A 13 16.23 -20.81 -13.81
N THR A 14 15.12 -20.44 -13.20
CA THR A 14 15.09 -19.86 -11.85
C THR A 14 15.58 -20.86 -10.79
N ARG A 15 15.27 -22.14 -10.94
CA ARG A 15 15.77 -23.19 -10.06
C ARG A 15 17.30 -23.29 -10.10
N LEU A 16 17.90 -23.18 -11.29
CA LEU A 16 19.35 -23.25 -11.49
C LEU A 16 20.04 -21.94 -11.05
N ARG A 17 19.43 -20.79 -11.35
CA ARG A 17 20.00 -19.47 -11.09
C ARG A 17 19.91 -19.07 -9.62
N TYR A 18 18.85 -19.48 -8.92
CA TYR A 18 18.54 -19.11 -7.54
C TYR A 18 18.32 -20.36 -6.66
N PRO A 19 19.31 -21.21 -6.49
CA PRO A 19 19.16 -22.48 -5.75
C PRO A 19 18.84 -22.28 -4.27
N SER A 20 19.30 -21.17 -3.68
CA SER A 20 19.09 -20.81 -2.27
C SER A 20 17.70 -20.22 -1.97
N VAL A 21 16.94 -19.83 -3.00
CA VAL A 21 15.59 -19.29 -2.81
C VAL A 21 14.64 -20.44 -2.45
N PRO A 22 13.81 -20.28 -1.38
CA PRO A 22 12.80 -21.26 -1.02
C PRO A 22 11.90 -21.61 -2.21
N PRO A 23 11.55 -22.90 -2.42
CA PRO A 23 10.78 -23.35 -3.58
C PRO A 23 9.47 -22.57 -3.78
N GLU A 24 8.78 -22.25 -2.69
CA GLU A 24 7.52 -21.51 -2.64
C GLU A 24 7.65 -20.05 -3.11
N LEU A 25 8.86 -19.47 -3.10
CA LEU A 25 9.11 -18.11 -3.55
C LEU A 25 9.72 -18.05 -4.98
N ARG A 26 10.10 -19.17 -5.57
CA ARG A 26 10.78 -19.19 -6.88
C ARG A 26 9.88 -18.73 -8.03
N TYR A 27 8.57 -18.87 -7.88
CA TYR A 27 7.64 -18.40 -8.92
C TYR A 27 7.67 -16.87 -9.11
N PHE A 28 8.00 -16.10 -8.10
CA PHE A 28 8.17 -14.65 -8.24
C PHE A 28 9.32 -14.31 -9.19
N TYR A 29 10.44 -15.01 -9.07
CA TYR A 29 11.59 -14.84 -9.99
C TYR A 29 11.26 -15.29 -11.41
N ARG A 30 10.54 -16.42 -11.55
CA ARG A 30 10.03 -16.88 -12.85
C ARG A 30 9.14 -15.81 -13.50
N ASP A 31 8.23 -15.25 -12.74
CA ASP A 31 7.27 -14.26 -13.22
C ASP A 31 7.96 -12.95 -13.65
N THR A 32 9.13 -12.64 -13.07
CA THR A 32 10.00 -11.55 -13.55
C THR A 32 10.37 -11.73 -15.02
N TYR A 33 10.83 -12.91 -15.40
CA TYR A 33 11.22 -13.17 -16.80
C TYR A 33 10.02 -13.22 -17.73
N ILE A 34 8.89 -13.73 -17.26
CA ILE A 34 7.63 -13.70 -18.02
C ILE A 34 7.17 -12.25 -18.23
N CYS A 35 7.26 -11.41 -17.21
CA CYS A 35 6.94 -9.98 -17.30
C CYS A 35 7.83 -9.28 -18.36
N LYS A 36 9.14 -9.45 -18.28
CA LYS A 36 10.08 -8.89 -19.28
C LYS A 36 9.75 -9.32 -20.70
N LEU A 37 9.44 -10.61 -20.90
CA LEU A 37 9.04 -11.14 -22.20
C LEU A 37 7.70 -10.57 -22.68
N ALA A 38 6.74 -10.39 -21.77
CA ALA A 38 5.45 -9.77 -22.09
C ALA A 38 5.61 -8.30 -22.48
N GLN A 39 6.47 -7.56 -21.78
CA GLN A 39 6.76 -6.16 -22.08
C GLN A 39 7.44 -5.96 -23.47
N LEU A 40 8.29 -6.90 -23.89
CA LEU A 40 8.93 -6.85 -25.21
C LEU A 40 7.93 -6.83 -26.36
N LYS A 41 6.76 -7.48 -26.22
CA LYS A 41 5.70 -7.49 -27.24
C LYS A 41 5.13 -6.10 -27.51
N HIS A 42 5.26 -5.18 -26.59
CA HIS A 42 4.67 -3.85 -26.67
C HIS A 42 5.72 -2.74 -26.88
N VAL A 43 7.00 -3.09 -27.03
CA VAL A 43 8.10 -2.12 -27.09
C VAL A 43 7.89 -1.03 -28.14
N LEU A 44 7.45 -1.40 -29.34
CA LEU A 44 7.19 -0.41 -30.40
C LEU A 44 6.00 0.49 -30.08
N LYS A 45 4.93 -0.04 -29.49
CA LYS A 45 3.76 0.73 -29.07
C LYS A 45 4.12 1.72 -27.96
N ASP A 46 4.93 1.29 -27.00
CA ASP A 46 5.26 2.05 -25.81
C ASP A 46 6.34 3.11 -26.06
N TYR A 47 7.36 2.80 -26.84
CA TYR A 47 8.52 3.69 -26.97
C TYR A 47 8.61 4.42 -28.32
N THR A 48 7.93 3.93 -29.36
CA THR A 48 7.98 4.52 -30.70
C THR A 48 6.67 5.19 -31.08
N TYR A 49 5.58 4.44 -31.12
CA TYR A 49 4.29 4.97 -31.61
C TYR A 49 3.58 5.85 -30.60
N LYS A 50 3.65 5.52 -29.31
CA LYS A 50 3.06 6.27 -28.18
C LYS A 50 1.60 6.67 -28.38
N LYS A 51 0.77 5.77 -28.95
CA LYS A 51 -0.66 5.97 -29.09
C LYS A 51 -1.39 5.33 -27.91
N GLN A 52 -2.52 5.90 -27.50
CA GLN A 52 -3.38 5.29 -26.49
C GLN A 52 -3.89 3.91 -26.94
N TYR A 53 -3.52 2.87 -26.21
CA TYR A 53 -3.93 1.50 -26.53
C TYR A 53 -4.08 0.62 -25.28
N LYS A 54 -3.48 1.05 -24.14
CA LYS A 54 -3.36 0.23 -22.96
C LYS A 54 -4.63 0.34 -22.11
N ASP A 55 -5.37 -0.76 -22.04
CA ASP A 55 -6.44 -0.97 -21.08
C ASP A 55 -5.87 -1.76 -19.89
N ILE A 56 -6.06 -1.26 -18.67
CA ILE A 56 -5.57 -1.86 -17.43
C ILE A 56 -6.76 -2.17 -16.56
N SER A 57 -6.90 -3.43 -16.17
CA SER A 57 -7.99 -3.92 -15.33
C SER A 57 -7.42 -4.74 -14.18
N PHE A 58 -7.87 -4.48 -12.94
CA PHE A 58 -7.42 -5.21 -11.77
C PHE A 58 -8.53 -5.33 -10.71
N ASN A 59 -8.75 -6.57 -10.25
CA ASN A 59 -9.72 -6.88 -9.19
C ASN A 59 -9.09 -7.60 -8.00
N GLY A 60 -7.76 -7.56 -7.88
CA GLY A 60 -7.03 -8.20 -6.79
C GLY A 60 -6.92 -7.33 -5.53
N GLU A 61 -6.11 -7.80 -4.59
CA GLU A 61 -5.88 -7.13 -3.31
C GLU A 61 -5.37 -5.70 -3.45
N PHE A 62 -5.73 -4.87 -2.47
CA PHE A 62 -5.40 -3.44 -2.47
C PHE A 62 -3.89 -3.17 -2.38
N GLY A 63 -3.14 -3.96 -1.59
CA GLY A 63 -1.69 -3.81 -1.50
C GLY A 63 -0.97 -3.97 -2.84
N PRO A 64 -1.14 -5.08 -3.57
CA PRO A 64 -0.63 -5.27 -4.93
C PRO A 64 -1.11 -4.22 -5.93
N GLU A 65 -2.35 -3.74 -5.82
CA GLU A 65 -2.84 -2.64 -6.65
C GLU A 65 -1.98 -1.39 -6.50
N LEU A 66 -1.75 -0.96 -5.25
CA LEU A 66 -0.95 0.22 -4.97
C LEU A 66 0.54 0.03 -5.31
N GLN A 67 1.09 -1.18 -5.13
CA GLN A 67 2.50 -1.44 -5.38
C GLN A 67 2.84 -1.58 -6.87
N PHE A 68 1.94 -2.17 -7.67
CA PHE A 68 2.25 -2.60 -9.02
C PHE A 68 1.35 -2.01 -10.09
N VAL A 69 0.04 -2.11 -9.89
CA VAL A 69 -0.94 -1.78 -10.93
C VAL A 69 -1.08 -0.28 -11.10
N LEU A 70 -1.21 0.42 -10.00
CA LEU A 70 -1.35 1.88 -9.98
C LEU A 70 -0.09 2.57 -10.57
N PRO A 71 1.15 2.23 -10.15
CA PRO A 71 2.36 2.76 -10.76
C PRO A 71 2.55 2.39 -12.24
N PHE A 72 2.11 1.20 -12.65
CA PHE A 72 2.14 0.79 -14.05
C PHE A 72 1.15 1.61 -14.90
N ALA A 73 -0.05 1.84 -14.38
CA ALA A 73 -1.05 2.67 -15.04
C ALA A 73 -0.57 4.13 -15.17
N TYR A 74 0.04 4.67 -14.11
CA TYR A 74 0.58 6.02 -14.12
C TYR A 74 1.74 6.18 -15.09
N TRP A 75 2.62 5.16 -15.20
CA TRP A 75 3.66 5.16 -16.22
C TRP A 75 3.06 5.23 -17.64
N HIS A 76 2.03 4.42 -17.92
CA HIS A 76 1.34 4.47 -19.22
C HIS A 76 0.65 5.82 -19.48
N HIS A 77 0.10 6.45 -18.44
CA HIS A 77 -0.45 7.81 -18.54
C HIS A 77 0.64 8.80 -18.92
N GLN A 78 1.75 8.84 -18.19
CA GLN A 78 2.86 9.75 -18.48
C GLN A 78 3.53 9.48 -19.84
N ASN A 79 3.50 8.24 -20.29
CA ASN A 79 4.00 7.86 -21.62
C ASN A 79 3.02 8.18 -22.76
N GLY A 80 1.78 8.58 -22.48
CA GLY A 80 0.73 8.85 -23.48
C GLY A 80 0.10 7.61 -24.09
N THR A 81 0.27 6.44 -23.46
CA THR A 81 -0.21 5.14 -23.97
C THR A 81 -1.39 4.56 -23.19
N LEU A 82 -1.78 5.16 -22.05
CA LEU A 82 -2.96 4.75 -21.28
C LEU A 82 -4.24 5.07 -22.07
N LYS A 83 -5.14 4.10 -22.18
CA LYS A 83 -6.47 4.26 -22.79
C LYS A 83 -7.57 4.24 -21.76
N SER A 84 -7.54 3.25 -20.83
CA SER A 84 -8.51 3.14 -19.76
C SER A 84 -7.97 2.37 -18.56
N THR A 85 -8.58 2.58 -17.40
CA THR A 85 -8.34 1.81 -16.18
C THR A 85 -9.66 1.30 -15.61
N ARG A 86 -9.63 0.09 -15.00
CA ARG A 86 -10.78 -0.52 -14.33
C ARG A 86 -10.30 -1.15 -13.02
N SER A 87 -10.99 -0.84 -11.95
CA SER A 87 -10.64 -1.36 -10.64
C SER A 87 -11.87 -1.55 -9.75
N ALA A 88 -11.68 -1.84 -8.49
CA ALA A 88 -12.72 -1.99 -7.49
C ALA A 88 -13.40 -0.64 -7.20
N LYS A 89 -14.59 -0.68 -6.61
CA LYS A 89 -15.28 0.51 -6.11
C LYS A 89 -14.41 1.32 -5.15
N PHE A 90 -14.68 2.61 -5.05
CA PHE A 90 -13.97 3.57 -4.18
C PHE A 90 -12.50 3.77 -4.53
N THR A 91 -12.09 3.53 -5.79
CA THR A 91 -10.70 3.67 -6.25
C THR A 91 -10.49 4.83 -7.22
N ARG A 92 -11.55 5.55 -7.61
CA ARG A 92 -11.48 6.66 -8.56
C ARG A 92 -10.38 7.66 -8.22
N GLU A 93 -10.22 7.98 -6.98
CA GLU A 93 -9.28 8.98 -6.50
C GLU A 93 -7.82 8.51 -6.64
N PHE A 94 -7.54 7.22 -6.55
CA PHE A 94 -6.20 6.68 -6.83
C PHE A 94 -5.82 6.82 -8.31
N TYR A 95 -6.81 6.72 -9.19
CA TYR A 95 -6.65 6.84 -10.65
C TYR A 95 -7.04 8.21 -11.18
N PHE A 96 -6.86 9.28 -10.40
CA PHE A 96 -7.23 10.66 -10.77
C PHE A 96 -6.68 11.09 -12.15
N PHE A 97 -5.57 10.52 -12.58
CA PHE A 97 -4.90 10.76 -13.85
C PHE A 97 -5.53 10.04 -15.05
N SER A 98 -6.47 9.13 -14.83
CA SER A 98 -7.11 8.34 -15.90
C SER A 98 -8.49 8.91 -16.23
N ASP A 99 -8.62 9.56 -17.38
CA ASP A 99 -9.89 10.13 -17.83
C ASP A 99 -11.01 9.07 -17.98
N ASN A 100 -10.61 7.85 -18.36
CA ASN A 100 -11.48 6.71 -18.59
C ASN A 100 -11.31 5.65 -17.49
N HIS A 101 -11.43 6.03 -16.22
CA HIS A 101 -11.47 5.11 -15.11
C HIS A 101 -12.90 4.63 -14.84
N VAL A 102 -13.05 3.30 -14.65
CA VAL A 102 -14.33 2.65 -14.31
C VAL A 102 -14.15 1.84 -13.02
N GLU A 103 -15.00 2.07 -12.05
CA GLU A 103 -15.15 1.26 -10.86
C GLU A 103 -16.07 0.07 -11.17
N GLU A 104 -15.46 -1.03 -11.64
CA GLU A 104 -16.17 -2.17 -12.21
C GLU A 104 -16.46 -3.28 -11.19
N PHE A 105 -15.58 -3.42 -10.17
CA PHE A 105 -15.63 -4.58 -9.29
C PHE A 105 -16.19 -4.22 -7.91
N ASP A 106 -17.22 -4.96 -7.47
CA ASP A 106 -17.85 -4.81 -6.15
C ASP A 106 -17.01 -5.49 -5.04
N THR A 107 -16.20 -6.46 -5.40
CA THR A 107 -15.35 -7.23 -4.48
C THR A 107 -13.96 -7.42 -5.06
N ARG A 108 -12.98 -7.63 -4.19
CA ARG A 108 -11.61 -7.98 -4.54
C ARG A 108 -11.38 -9.48 -4.40
N THR A 109 -10.43 -10.01 -5.14
CA THR A 109 -10.01 -11.40 -5.06
C THR A 109 -8.55 -11.48 -4.60
N ASN A 110 -8.16 -12.57 -3.91
CA ASN A 110 -6.80 -12.70 -3.38
C ASN A 110 -5.73 -12.66 -4.47
N GLU A 111 -5.96 -13.33 -5.60
CA GLU A 111 -4.97 -13.36 -6.69
C GLU A 111 -5.18 -12.27 -7.74
N GLY A 112 -6.42 -11.80 -7.90
CA GLY A 112 -6.80 -10.86 -8.92
C GLY A 112 -6.73 -11.41 -10.34
N ASN A 113 -7.19 -10.62 -11.29
CA ASN A 113 -7.06 -10.88 -12.73
C ASN A 113 -5.69 -10.40 -13.25
N TYR A 114 -4.62 -10.78 -12.56
CA TYR A 114 -3.28 -10.31 -12.78
C TYR A 114 -2.77 -10.66 -14.19
N ASN A 115 -2.21 -9.69 -14.88
CA ASN A 115 -1.53 -9.91 -16.14
C ASN A 115 -0.01 -9.77 -15.97
N PHE A 116 0.76 -10.64 -16.63
CA PHE A 116 2.21 -10.69 -16.48
C PHE A 116 2.98 -9.50 -17.07
N GLU A 117 2.31 -8.54 -17.70
CA GLU A 117 2.97 -7.32 -18.16
C GLU A 117 3.20 -6.33 -17.01
N VAL A 118 2.31 -6.32 -16.02
CA VAL A 118 2.47 -5.53 -14.80
C VAL A 118 3.70 -6.03 -14.04
N PRO A 119 4.62 -5.14 -13.63
CA PRO A 119 5.90 -5.54 -13.06
C PRO A 119 5.80 -6.11 -11.63
N ARG A 120 5.17 -7.27 -11.46
CA ARG A 120 5.10 -8.04 -10.21
C ARG A 120 6.49 -8.44 -9.70
N ILE A 121 7.47 -8.29 -10.54
CA ILE A 121 8.89 -8.45 -10.27
C ILE A 121 9.42 -7.62 -9.10
N LEU A 122 8.67 -6.63 -8.64
CA LEU A 122 8.99 -5.88 -7.43
C LEU A 122 9.10 -6.77 -6.18
N TYR A 123 8.63 -8.01 -6.26
CA TYR A 123 8.90 -9.08 -5.30
C TYR A 123 10.14 -9.91 -5.63
N SER A 124 10.99 -9.52 -6.56
CA SER A 124 12.27 -10.16 -6.78
C SER A 124 13.41 -9.23 -6.38
N GLN A 125 14.58 -9.78 -6.11
CA GLN A 125 15.76 -8.97 -5.78
C GLN A 125 16.30 -8.18 -7.00
N ASP A 126 15.95 -8.59 -8.21
CA ASP A 126 16.25 -7.88 -9.46
C ASP A 126 15.15 -6.87 -9.77
N TYR A 127 15.07 -5.81 -8.98
CA TYR A 127 14.08 -4.75 -9.17
C TYR A 127 14.25 -4.09 -10.54
N ASP A 128 13.36 -4.41 -11.44
CA ASP A 128 13.24 -3.76 -12.74
C ASP A 128 12.10 -2.75 -12.68
N MET A 129 12.45 -1.46 -12.60
CA MET A 129 11.48 -0.37 -12.52
C MET A 129 10.98 0.10 -13.90
N ASN A 130 11.18 -0.71 -14.94
CA ASN A 130 10.61 -0.42 -16.25
C ASN A 130 9.08 -0.41 -16.18
N LYS A 131 8.48 0.60 -16.81
CA LYS A 131 7.03 0.81 -16.79
C LYS A 131 6.44 0.88 -15.37
N TRP A 132 7.21 1.40 -14.43
CA TRP A 132 6.77 1.66 -13.08
C TRP A 132 7.10 3.10 -12.69
N LEU A 133 6.10 3.85 -12.24
CA LEU A 133 6.27 5.23 -11.79
C LEU A 133 5.32 5.50 -10.64
N ALA A 134 5.86 5.93 -9.50
CA ALA A 134 5.05 6.24 -8.33
C ALA A 134 4.08 7.39 -8.61
N VAL A 135 2.84 7.25 -8.17
CA VAL A 135 1.81 8.27 -8.33
C VAL A 135 2.01 9.36 -7.29
N PRO A 136 1.97 10.65 -7.65
CA PRO A 136 2.21 11.74 -6.70
C PRO A 136 0.98 12.04 -5.83
N LEU A 137 0.52 11.05 -5.03
CA LEU A 137 -0.71 11.16 -4.24
C LEU A 137 -0.62 12.30 -3.23
N LYS A 138 0.50 12.49 -2.55
CA LYS A 138 0.66 13.61 -1.60
C LYS A 138 0.41 14.96 -2.27
N LYS A 139 1.08 15.21 -3.38
CA LYS A 139 0.92 16.47 -4.14
C LYS A 139 -0.51 16.66 -4.64
N GLN A 140 -1.15 15.59 -5.08
CA GLN A 140 -2.53 15.63 -5.61
C GLN A 140 -3.55 15.98 -4.55
N TYR A 141 -3.38 15.46 -3.32
CA TYR A 141 -4.39 15.54 -2.26
C TYR A 141 -4.03 16.49 -1.13
N GLN A 142 -2.89 17.21 -1.20
CA GLN A 142 -2.57 18.25 -0.25
C GLN A 142 -3.68 19.31 -0.24
N ASN A 143 -4.11 19.73 0.96
CA ASN A 143 -5.28 20.57 1.12
C ASN A 143 -5.22 21.40 2.40
N ASP A 144 -6.11 22.40 2.51
CA ASP A 144 -6.26 23.25 3.69
C ASP A 144 -7.46 22.84 4.57
N VAL A 145 -8.11 21.71 4.27
CA VAL A 145 -9.32 21.23 4.98
C VAL A 145 -8.94 20.46 6.24
N TYR A 146 -7.96 19.57 6.14
CA TYR A 146 -7.51 18.72 7.26
C TYR A 146 -6.16 19.21 7.77
N VAL A 147 -6.17 20.43 8.33
CA VAL A 147 -5.02 21.06 8.96
C VAL A 147 -5.30 21.16 10.47
N PHE A 148 -4.36 20.73 11.30
CA PHE A 148 -4.46 20.73 12.74
C PHE A 148 -3.33 21.56 13.35
N GLU A 149 -3.48 22.00 14.59
CA GLU A 149 -2.43 22.77 15.30
C GLU A 149 -1.12 21.98 15.47
N LYS A 150 -1.25 20.66 15.70
CA LYS A 150 -0.12 19.75 15.83
C LYS A 150 0.07 18.94 14.54
N PRO A 151 1.30 18.49 14.25
CA PRO A 151 1.54 17.55 13.15
C PRO A 151 0.63 16.32 13.26
N ILE A 152 0.18 15.81 12.13
CA ILE A 152 -0.67 14.62 12.10
C ILE A 152 0.19 13.36 12.20
N LEU A 153 -0.17 12.47 13.13
CA LEU A 153 0.29 11.11 13.23
C LEU A 153 -0.84 10.15 12.88
N ILE A 154 -0.64 9.31 11.89
CA ILE A 154 -1.59 8.25 11.52
C ILE A 154 -1.18 6.95 12.20
N LEU A 155 -2.08 6.39 13.03
CA LEU A 155 -1.97 5.03 13.56
C LEU A 155 -2.89 4.12 12.74
N ALA A 156 -2.30 3.41 11.77
CA ALA A 156 -3.04 2.60 10.83
C ALA A 156 -2.93 1.11 11.20
N ASN A 157 -3.96 0.62 11.92
CA ASN A 157 -4.04 -0.75 12.43
C ASN A 157 -4.84 -1.67 11.49
N ARG A 158 -4.67 -2.97 11.68
CA ARG A 158 -5.53 -4.02 11.13
C ARG A 158 -5.57 -5.21 12.08
N TYR A 159 -6.67 -5.94 12.09
CA TYR A 159 -6.84 -7.15 12.89
C TYR A 159 -7.67 -8.15 12.10
N ASN A 160 -7.03 -8.70 11.08
CA ASN A 160 -7.66 -9.55 10.08
C ASN A 160 -6.97 -10.90 10.03
N MET A 161 -7.67 -11.91 9.49
CA MET A 161 -7.05 -13.19 9.12
C MET A 161 -5.81 -12.95 8.24
N GLU A 162 -4.75 -13.69 8.50
CA GLU A 162 -3.52 -13.66 7.71
C GLU A 162 -3.17 -15.07 7.22
N TRP A 163 -3.06 -15.23 5.90
CA TRP A 163 -2.70 -16.50 5.24
C TRP A 163 -3.51 -17.72 5.72
N GLY A 164 -4.81 -17.54 5.97
CA GLY A 164 -5.71 -18.60 6.45
C GLY A 164 -5.57 -18.93 7.93
N GLY A 165 -4.83 -18.12 8.70
CA GLY A 165 -4.65 -18.25 10.15
C GLY A 165 -5.10 -16.99 10.91
N PRO A 166 -4.95 -16.96 12.23
CA PRO A 166 -5.30 -15.81 13.06
C PRO A 166 -4.43 -14.60 12.73
N PRO A 167 -4.85 -13.38 13.17
CA PRO A 167 -4.02 -12.17 13.02
C PRO A 167 -2.64 -12.34 13.65
N ILE A 168 -1.61 -11.95 12.92
CA ILE A 168 -0.20 -12.08 13.35
C ILE A 168 0.42 -10.71 13.59
N SER A 169 0.22 -9.79 12.66
CA SER A 169 0.76 -8.43 12.72
C SER A 169 -0.36 -7.44 12.98
N TYR A 170 -0.40 -6.91 14.20
CA TYR A 170 -1.33 -5.88 14.63
C TYR A 170 -0.78 -5.13 15.85
N PHE A 171 -1.29 -3.95 16.12
CA PHE A 171 -1.04 -3.24 17.37
C PHE A 171 -2.08 -3.66 18.39
N ASP A 172 -1.62 -4.35 19.43
CA ASP A 172 -2.43 -4.68 20.58
C ASP A 172 -2.72 -3.45 21.46
N ILE A 173 -3.69 -3.55 22.35
CA ILE A 173 -4.10 -2.45 23.24
C ILE A 173 -2.92 -1.90 24.04
N PRO A 174 -2.01 -2.70 24.65
CA PRO A 174 -0.84 -2.16 25.35
C PRO A 174 0.13 -1.39 24.45
N THR A 175 0.23 -1.76 23.18
CA THR A 175 1.08 -1.02 22.22
C THR A 175 0.40 0.25 21.76
N LEU A 176 -0.91 0.25 21.52
CA LEU A 176 -1.69 1.46 21.23
C LEU A 176 -1.62 2.45 22.39
N ASP A 177 -1.83 2.00 23.62
CA ASP A 177 -1.73 2.82 24.84
C ASP A 177 -0.34 3.49 24.95
N TYR A 178 0.71 2.70 24.76
CA TYR A 178 2.08 3.22 24.78
C TYR A 178 2.28 4.32 23.72
N MET A 179 1.86 4.09 22.48
CA MET A 179 2.00 5.07 21.39
C MET A 179 1.25 6.35 21.71
N ILE A 180 -0.02 6.25 22.07
CA ILE A 180 -0.88 7.40 22.29
C ILE A 180 -0.43 8.20 23.52
N SER A 181 -0.20 7.53 24.64
CA SER A 181 0.22 8.19 25.89
C SER A 181 1.52 8.99 25.76
N ASN A 182 2.44 8.53 24.91
CA ASN A 182 3.72 9.21 24.71
C ASN A 182 3.70 10.27 23.60
N LEU A 183 2.74 10.23 22.66
CA LEU A 183 2.77 11.08 21.47
C LEU A 183 1.64 12.12 21.40
N LYS A 184 0.57 11.99 22.19
CA LYS A 184 -0.61 12.87 22.14
C LYS A 184 -0.33 14.35 22.43
N ASN A 185 0.77 14.65 23.15
CA ASN A 185 1.13 16.03 23.42
C ASN A 185 1.81 16.72 22.23
N ASP A 186 2.46 15.95 21.36
CA ASP A 186 3.25 16.44 20.23
C ASP A 186 2.52 16.29 18.89
N PHE A 187 1.52 15.41 18.82
CA PHE A 187 0.80 15.08 17.58
C PHE A 187 -0.72 15.18 17.75
N THR A 188 -1.39 15.51 16.66
CA THR A 188 -2.80 15.16 16.45
C THR A 188 -2.83 13.72 15.96
N ILE A 189 -3.30 12.80 16.80
CA ILE A 189 -3.32 11.37 16.50
C ILE A 189 -4.63 11.01 15.81
N ILE A 190 -4.53 10.39 14.64
CA ILE A 190 -5.70 9.87 13.90
C ILE A 190 -5.56 8.35 13.79
N TYR A 191 -6.50 7.65 14.42
CA TYR A 191 -6.59 6.19 14.33
C TYR A 191 -7.34 5.79 13.07
N ASN A 192 -6.73 4.94 12.26
CA ASN A 192 -7.29 4.45 11.02
C ASN A 192 -7.31 2.92 10.98
N ARG A 193 -8.49 2.35 11.03
CA ARG A 193 -8.77 0.94 10.78
C ARG A 193 -10.03 0.87 9.93
N PRO A 194 -9.87 0.84 8.59
CA PRO A 194 -11.01 0.78 7.68
C PRO A 194 -11.88 -0.44 7.98
N ARG A 195 -13.19 -0.23 7.97
CA ARG A 195 -14.17 -1.30 8.11
C ARG A 195 -14.63 -1.79 6.73
N PRO A 196 -15.15 -3.01 6.62
CA PRO A 196 -15.61 -3.56 5.33
C PRO A 196 -16.59 -2.64 4.57
N GLU A 197 -17.48 -1.95 5.26
CA GLU A 197 -18.43 -1.01 4.66
C GLU A 197 -17.80 0.24 4.05
N ASN A 198 -16.54 0.55 4.39
CA ASN A 198 -15.84 1.76 3.93
C ASN A 198 -14.92 1.52 2.75
N ILE A 199 -14.57 0.26 2.52
CA ILE A 199 -13.62 -0.15 1.47
C ILE A 199 -14.21 -1.34 0.71
N THR A 200 -13.73 -1.57 -0.50
CA THR A 200 -14.09 -2.80 -1.21
C THR A 200 -13.39 -3.98 -0.53
N GLU A 201 -14.17 -4.93 -0.05
CA GLU A 201 -13.69 -6.13 0.64
C GLU A 201 -12.74 -6.96 -0.24
N ASP A 202 -11.74 -7.53 0.41
CA ASP A 202 -10.73 -8.41 -0.19
C ASP A 202 -10.85 -9.87 0.29
N ASN A 203 -12.03 -10.27 0.80
CA ASN A 203 -12.31 -11.57 1.40
C ASN A 203 -11.48 -11.89 2.66
N SER A 204 -10.85 -10.92 3.29
CA SER A 204 -10.18 -11.12 4.57
C SER A 204 -11.18 -11.04 5.71
N GLU A 205 -11.22 -12.09 6.53
CA GLU A 205 -12.03 -12.09 7.75
C GLU A 205 -11.45 -11.10 8.75
N THR A 206 -12.28 -10.16 9.19
CA THR A 206 -11.92 -9.12 10.16
C THR A 206 -12.35 -9.56 11.56
N TYR A 207 -11.45 -9.48 12.51
CA TYR A 207 -11.70 -9.79 13.92
C TYR A 207 -11.93 -8.51 14.72
N ASP A 208 -12.63 -8.66 15.84
CA ASP A 208 -12.79 -7.57 16.80
C ASP A 208 -11.63 -7.59 17.82
N LEU A 209 -10.98 -6.46 18.00
CA LEU A 209 -9.92 -6.25 19.00
C LEU A 209 -10.45 -5.52 20.26
N GLY A 210 -11.67 -4.94 20.18
CA GLY A 210 -12.25 -4.12 21.23
C GLY A 210 -11.54 -2.77 21.45
N GLU A 211 -10.71 -2.36 20.50
CA GLU A 211 -9.90 -1.14 20.65
C GLU A 211 -10.70 0.14 20.45
N PHE A 212 -11.81 0.12 19.72
CA PHE A 212 -12.58 1.35 19.47
C PHE A 212 -13.22 1.87 20.76
N GLU A 213 -13.94 1.04 21.50
CA GLU A 213 -14.55 1.39 22.78
C GLU A 213 -13.48 1.75 23.82
N TRP A 214 -12.37 1.00 23.83
CA TRP A 214 -11.25 1.29 24.71
C TRP A 214 -10.61 2.67 24.39
N LEU A 215 -10.42 3.00 23.12
CA LEU A 215 -9.90 4.31 22.71
C LEU A 215 -10.86 5.45 23.13
N GLU A 216 -12.16 5.28 22.89
CA GLU A 216 -13.16 6.29 23.27
C GLU A 216 -13.17 6.55 24.78
N GLU A 217 -12.99 5.50 25.61
CA GLU A 217 -12.96 5.61 27.06
C GLU A 217 -11.64 6.17 27.60
N LYS A 218 -10.49 5.69 27.09
CA LYS A 218 -9.17 5.99 27.67
C LYS A 218 -8.43 7.12 26.95
N HIS A 219 -8.69 7.33 25.68
CA HIS A 219 -8.01 8.29 24.82
C HIS A 219 -8.99 9.10 23.95
N PRO A 220 -9.94 9.84 24.58
CA PRO A 220 -10.96 10.60 23.84
C PRO A 220 -10.39 11.69 22.94
N GLU A 221 -9.11 12.05 23.12
CA GLU A 221 -8.39 13.00 22.27
C GLU A 221 -7.97 12.43 20.91
N VAL A 222 -8.05 11.10 20.72
CA VAL A 222 -7.72 10.43 19.45
C VAL A 222 -8.88 10.59 18.47
N LEU A 223 -8.57 11.09 17.29
CA LEU A 223 -9.54 11.19 16.21
C LEU A 223 -9.65 9.84 15.45
N PHE A 224 -10.86 9.46 15.10
CA PHE A 224 -11.09 8.29 14.28
C PHE A 224 -11.30 8.69 12.81
N MET A 225 -10.60 8.07 11.89
CA MET A 225 -10.77 8.32 10.45
C MET A 225 -12.22 8.12 10.02
N GLN A 226 -12.90 7.12 10.58
CA GLN A 226 -14.31 6.86 10.33
C GLN A 226 -15.22 8.03 10.75
N LYS A 227 -15.03 8.55 11.97
CA LYS A 227 -15.82 9.70 12.46
C LYS A 227 -15.54 10.97 11.64
N LEU A 228 -14.26 11.19 11.27
CA LEU A 228 -13.91 12.29 10.37
C LEU A 228 -14.65 12.18 9.03
N TYR A 229 -14.83 10.96 8.50
CA TYR A 229 -15.59 10.77 7.28
C TYR A 229 -17.08 11.08 7.47
N GLU A 230 -17.69 10.56 8.53
CA GLU A 230 -19.11 10.77 8.85
C GLU A 230 -19.44 12.26 9.11
N GLU A 231 -18.56 12.97 9.81
CA GLU A 231 -18.72 14.39 10.11
C GLU A 231 -18.46 15.31 8.89
N ASN A 232 -17.77 14.81 7.87
CA ASN A 232 -17.38 15.58 6.69
C ASN A 232 -18.00 15.03 5.40
N LEU A 233 -19.17 14.40 5.49
CA LEU A 233 -19.94 13.99 4.32
C LEU A 233 -20.15 15.18 3.38
N GLY A 234 -19.78 14.99 2.10
CA GLY A 234 -19.81 16.05 1.07
C GLY A 234 -18.49 16.81 0.87
N LYS A 235 -17.48 16.67 1.74
CA LYS A 235 -16.12 17.19 1.50
C LYS A 235 -15.20 16.14 0.85
N ALA A 236 -15.54 14.85 0.96
CA ALA A 236 -14.88 13.75 0.31
C ALA A 236 -15.92 12.88 -0.43
N ASN A 237 -15.55 12.36 -1.59
CA ASN A 237 -16.43 11.53 -2.41
C ASN A 237 -16.73 10.17 -1.79
N ASN A 238 -15.75 9.62 -1.08
CA ASN A 238 -15.81 8.35 -0.38
C ASN A 238 -14.73 8.30 0.71
N PHE A 239 -14.70 7.22 1.48
CA PHE A 239 -13.74 7.05 2.58
C PHE A 239 -12.28 7.07 2.10
N ASN A 240 -11.96 6.46 0.95
CA ASN A 240 -10.61 6.49 0.41
C ASN A 240 -10.17 7.91 0.03
N HIS A 241 -11.10 8.73 -0.52
CA HIS A 241 -10.81 10.15 -0.78
C HIS A 241 -10.44 10.89 0.49
N LEU A 242 -11.22 10.69 1.57
CA LEU A 242 -10.87 11.27 2.87
C LEU A 242 -9.48 10.83 3.35
N GLN A 243 -9.18 9.51 3.29
CA GLN A 243 -7.87 9.02 3.67
C GLN A 243 -6.75 9.73 2.90
N LEU A 244 -6.88 9.87 1.59
CA LEU A 244 -5.90 10.54 0.73
C LEU A 244 -5.70 12.00 1.16
N MET A 245 -6.77 12.74 1.45
CA MET A 245 -6.71 14.13 1.90
C MET A 245 -6.04 14.26 3.26
N VAL A 246 -6.40 13.43 4.22
CA VAL A 246 -5.81 13.45 5.57
C VAL A 246 -4.34 13.03 5.53
N TYR A 247 -4.02 11.94 4.80
CA TYR A 247 -2.65 11.44 4.68
C TYR A 247 -1.73 12.42 3.97
N ALA A 248 -2.25 13.20 3.01
CA ALA A 248 -1.47 14.21 2.29
C ALA A 248 -0.91 15.31 3.20
N ASN A 249 -1.60 15.59 4.32
CA ASN A 249 -1.18 16.55 5.32
C ASN A 249 -0.41 15.92 6.50
N ALA A 250 -0.35 14.58 6.55
CA ALA A 250 0.40 13.86 7.58
C ALA A 250 1.90 13.76 7.24
N THR A 251 2.71 13.62 8.28
CA THR A 251 4.16 13.46 8.17
C THR A 251 4.70 12.25 8.92
N HIS A 252 3.89 11.69 9.80
CA HIS A 252 4.25 10.54 10.64
C HIS A 252 3.20 9.44 10.55
N PHE A 253 3.67 8.21 10.36
CA PHE A 253 2.81 7.06 10.19
C PHE A 253 3.35 5.88 11.00
N VAL A 254 2.47 5.18 11.70
CA VAL A 254 2.73 3.86 12.27
C VAL A 254 1.69 2.91 11.69
N SER A 255 2.11 1.93 10.92
CA SER A 255 1.20 1.12 10.11
C SER A 255 1.51 -0.38 10.20
N ILE A 256 0.48 -1.18 9.95
CA ILE A 256 0.64 -2.63 9.77
C ILE A 256 0.90 -2.95 8.30
N HIS A 257 1.67 -3.98 8.01
CA HIS A 257 1.97 -4.42 6.64
C HIS A 257 0.72 -4.63 5.76
N GLY A 258 0.91 -4.74 4.46
CA GLY A 258 -0.16 -4.85 3.46
C GLY A 258 -0.59 -3.49 2.91
N GLY A 259 -1.81 -3.38 2.40
CA GLY A 259 -2.32 -2.18 1.74
C GLY A 259 -2.21 -0.90 2.57
N THR A 260 -2.38 -1.01 3.87
CA THR A 260 -2.28 0.08 4.84
C THR A 260 -0.90 0.73 4.85
N SER A 261 0.16 -0.07 4.94
CA SER A 261 1.55 0.42 4.96
C SER A 261 2.00 0.91 3.57
N VAL A 262 1.52 0.29 2.50
CA VAL A 262 1.78 0.76 1.15
C VAL A 262 1.18 2.14 0.95
N LEU A 263 -0.09 2.31 1.33
CA LEU A 263 -0.77 3.61 1.23
C LEU A 263 -0.02 4.69 2.01
N ALA A 264 0.31 4.44 3.29
CA ALA A 264 1.06 5.38 4.11
C ALA A 264 2.41 5.77 3.47
N SER A 265 3.08 4.83 2.80
CA SER A 265 4.37 5.07 2.16
C SER A 265 4.32 5.96 0.90
N TYR A 266 3.12 6.32 0.42
CA TYR A 266 2.95 7.29 -0.67
C TYR A 266 3.00 8.76 -0.23
N PHE A 267 3.09 9.03 1.09
CA PHE A 267 2.90 10.39 1.60
C PHE A 267 4.17 11.00 2.22
N GLU A 268 5.35 10.49 1.86
CA GLU A 268 6.63 10.99 2.40
C GLU A 268 6.75 10.80 3.93
N GLY A 269 7.56 11.64 4.60
CA GLY A 269 7.72 11.59 6.04
C GLY A 269 8.34 10.29 6.56
N ILE A 270 7.94 9.86 7.74
CA ILE A 270 8.44 8.64 8.39
C ILE A 270 7.29 7.66 8.56
N ASN A 271 7.48 6.42 8.11
CA ASN A 271 6.52 5.33 8.31
C ASN A 271 7.18 4.16 9.05
N ILE A 272 6.76 3.92 10.30
CA ILE A 272 7.11 2.73 11.07
C ILE A 272 6.15 1.62 10.67
N ILE A 273 6.65 0.54 10.08
CA ILE A 273 5.82 -0.56 9.58
C ILE A 273 6.04 -1.80 10.44
N LEU A 274 5.00 -2.26 11.13
CA LEU A 274 5.03 -3.55 11.79
C LEU A 274 4.71 -4.66 10.80
N SER A 275 5.68 -5.57 10.60
CA SER A 275 5.50 -6.78 9.80
C SER A 275 6.32 -7.91 10.39
N LYS A 276 5.66 -8.94 10.89
CA LYS A 276 6.32 -10.07 11.55
C LYS A 276 6.77 -11.14 10.58
N GLN A 277 6.12 -11.23 9.41
CA GLN A 277 6.43 -12.21 8.36
C GLN A 277 5.88 -11.75 7.00
N GLY A 278 6.14 -12.52 5.96
CA GLY A 278 5.63 -12.30 4.61
C GLY A 278 6.73 -12.26 3.55
N PRO A 279 6.36 -12.36 2.27
CA PRO A 279 7.32 -12.31 1.17
C PRO A 279 8.08 -10.98 1.09
N GLU A 280 7.52 -9.88 1.58
CA GLU A 280 8.15 -8.57 1.62
C GLU A 280 9.48 -8.58 2.40
N HIS A 281 9.60 -9.43 3.44
CA HIS A 281 10.85 -9.62 4.19
C HIS A 281 11.92 -10.25 3.31
N HIS A 282 11.59 -11.35 2.60
CA HIS A 282 12.54 -12.04 1.72
C HIS A 282 13.05 -11.13 0.62
N PHE A 283 12.16 -10.34 0.01
CA PHE A 283 12.50 -9.45 -1.10
C PHE A 283 12.99 -8.07 -0.65
N ASN A 284 13.08 -7.83 0.65
CA ASN A 284 13.55 -6.57 1.23
C ASN A 284 12.74 -5.34 0.74
N CYS A 285 11.43 -5.52 0.54
CA CYS A 285 10.54 -4.51 -0.03
C CYS A 285 10.51 -3.22 0.79
N TYR A 286 10.53 -3.34 2.12
CA TYR A 286 10.47 -2.18 3.02
C TYR A 286 11.65 -1.23 2.85
N ASN A 287 12.84 -1.76 2.52
CA ASN A 287 14.04 -0.94 2.32
C ASN A 287 14.24 -0.51 0.87
N ILE A 288 13.70 -1.25 -0.11
CA ILE A 288 14.00 -1.00 -1.53
C ILE A 288 12.80 -0.42 -2.28
N LEU A 289 11.61 -1.02 -2.14
CA LEU A 289 10.43 -0.61 -2.90
C LEU A 289 9.68 0.55 -2.23
N TYR A 290 9.37 0.42 -0.95
CA TYR A 290 8.50 1.39 -0.27
C TYR A 290 9.06 2.82 -0.27
N PRO A 291 10.38 3.05 -0.05
CA PRO A 291 10.94 4.40 -0.20
C PRO A 291 10.76 5.01 -1.60
N LYS A 292 10.64 4.16 -2.65
CA LYS A 292 10.45 4.64 -4.04
C LYS A 292 9.03 5.16 -4.32
N LEU A 293 8.06 4.88 -3.44
CA LEU A 293 6.68 5.35 -3.60
C LEU A 293 6.57 6.87 -3.44
N SER A 294 7.37 7.47 -2.54
CA SER A 294 7.35 8.93 -2.33
C SER A 294 8.66 9.53 -1.79
N GLY A 295 9.66 8.72 -1.50
CA GLY A 295 10.85 9.15 -0.75
C GLY A 295 10.66 9.03 0.77
N ALA A 296 9.61 8.40 1.26
CA ALA A 296 9.36 8.17 2.69
C ALA A 296 10.52 7.42 3.36
N THR A 297 10.84 7.81 4.58
CA THR A 297 11.73 7.04 5.46
C THR A 297 10.96 5.86 6.04
N ILE A 298 11.35 4.66 5.68
CA ILE A 298 10.68 3.43 6.13
C ILE A 298 11.49 2.77 7.25
N LEU A 299 10.83 2.51 8.37
CA LEU A 299 11.40 1.84 9.54
C LEU A 299 10.64 0.52 9.75
N HIS A 300 11.24 -0.59 9.34
CA HIS A 300 10.61 -1.90 9.45
C HIS A 300 10.81 -2.50 10.85
N ALA A 301 9.73 -2.67 11.59
CA ALA A 301 9.67 -3.33 12.89
C ALA A 301 9.14 -4.76 12.75
N LYS A 302 9.81 -5.72 13.40
CA LYS A 302 9.45 -7.15 13.37
C LYS A 302 8.57 -7.57 14.54
N ASN A 303 8.43 -6.71 15.54
CA ASN A 303 7.62 -6.92 16.73
C ASN A 303 7.24 -5.57 17.37
N ASN A 304 6.35 -5.60 18.35
CA ASN A 304 5.89 -4.39 19.03
C ASN A 304 7.00 -3.68 19.85
N GLU A 305 8.03 -4.39 20.29
CA GLU A 305 9.16 -3.78 21.00
C GLU A 305 10.00 -2.91 20.05
N GLU A 306 10.25 -3.38 18.83
CA GLU A 306 10.92 -2.58 17.80
C GLU A 306 10.10 -1.37 17.39
N VAL A 307 8.75 -1.47 17.34
CA VAL A 307 7.88 -0.30 17.13
C VAL A 307 8.11 0.74 18.22
N ARG A 308 8.08 0.32 19.50
CA ARG A 308 8.33 1.23 20.64
C ARG A 308 9.71 1.85 20.58
N HIS A 309 10.74 1.07 20.23
CA HIS A 309 12.10 1.58 20.07
C HIS A 309 12.19 2.65 18.96
N TYR A 310 11.58 2.42 17.81
CA TYR A 310 11.57 3.41 16.72
C TYR A 310 10.78 4.67 17.10
N ILE A 311 9.67 4.55 17.80
CA ILE A 311 8.91 5.70 18.33
C ILE A 311 9.79 6.54 19.24
N GLN A 312 10.47 5.94 20.22
CA GLN A 312 11.39 6.63 21.12
C GLN A 312 12.48 7.38 20.36
N LYS A 313 13.04 6.74 19.37
CA LYS A 313 14.19 7.28 18.62
C LYS A 313 13.82 8.35 17.60
N TYR A 314 12.66 8.26 16.96
CA TYR A 314 12.34 9.10 15.82
C TYR A 314 11.15 10.04 16.03
N TYR A 315 10.23 9.73 16.97
CA TYR A 315 9.02 10.52 17.21
C TYR A 315 9.05 11.29 18.53
N MET A 316 9.78 10.80 19.54
CA MET A 316 9.90 11.45 20.85
C MET A 316 11.14 12.35 20.97
N VAL A 317 11.90 12.52 19.91
CA VAL A 317 13.05 13.43 19.90
C VAL A 317 12.54 14.86 19.80
N SER A 318 12.63 15.62 20.90
CA SER A 318 12.32 17.05 20.91
C SER A 318 13.10 17.73 19.78
N PRO A 319 12.46 18.57 18.93
CA PRO A 319 13.19 19.39 17.98
C PRO A 319 14.03 20.42 18.76
N GLY A 320 15.32 20.16 18.82
CA GLY A 320 16.30 21.13 19.31
C GLY A 320 16.94 20.81 20.67
N ARG A 321 17.95 19.99 20.67
CA ARG A 321 19.17 20.17 21.45
C ARG A 321 20.37 20.12 20.53
#